data_418b60ffe4f15824463eeb48ac6e408d
#
_entry.id   418b60ffe4f15824463eeb48ac6e408d
#
_cell.length_a   1.000
_cell.length_b   1.000
_cell.length_c   1.000
_cell.angle_alpha   90.00
_cell.angle_beta   90.00
_cell.angle_gamma   90.00
#
_symmetry.space_group_name_H-M   'P 1'
#
loop_
_entity.id
_entity.type
_entity.pdbx_description
1 polymer ?
#
loop_
_entity_poly.entity_id
_entity_poly.type
_entity_poly.pdbx_seq_one_letter_code
_entity_poly.pdbx_strand_id
1 'polypeptide(L)'
;MPDKSKKFKSSSVLVDTIVDCALAKKAEKLVVLDVKDITSLSDYFIICSANTEPQIKAICDSIRKGTDHKPWHIEGYEKLSWVLLDYIDAIVHVFKTQEREYY
;
A
#
# COMPACT_ATOMS: atom_id res chain seq x y z
N MET A 1 1.90 -6.74 -23.32
CA MET A 1 2.23 -6.56 -22.48
C MET A 1 2.26 -7.48 -21.68
N PRO A 2 2.75 -7.75 -21.31
CA PRO A 2 2.64 -8.48 -20.53
C PRO A 2 2.57 -8.40 -19.60
N ASP A 3 2.84 -8.49 -19.27
CA ASP A 3 2.32 -8.59 -18.54
C ASP A 3 2.80 -8.65 -17.27
N LYS A 4 3.76 -7.78 -16.98
CA LYS A 4 4.24 -7.55 -15.74
C LYS A 4 3.22 -7.23 -14.83
N SER A 5 2.28 -6.44 -15.17
CA SER A 5 1.23 -6.03 -14.26
C SER A 5 0.40 -7.20 -13.80
N LYS A 6 0.39 -8.27 -14.54
CA LYS A 6 -0.38 -9.41 -14.13
C LYS A 6 0.19 -10.12 -12.94
N LYS A 7 1.45 -9.92 -12.62
CA LYS A 7 2.01 -10.51 -11.44
C LYS A 7 1.36 -9.99 -10.18
N PHE A 8 0.88 -8.76 -10.24
CA PHE A 8 0.29 -8.15 -9.07
C PHE A 8 -1.22 -8.08 -9.16
N LYS A 9 -1.79 -8.58 -10.27
CA LYS A 9 -3.21 -8.52 -10.37
C LYS A 9 -3.84 -9.42 -9.38
N SER A 10 -4.89 -8.95 -8.79
CA SER A 10 -5.71 -9.72 -7.90
C SER A 10 -7.11 -9.69 -8.45
N SER A 11 -8.06 -10.31 -7.78
CA SER A 11 -9.46 -10.19 -8.16
C SER A 11 -10.02 -8.82 -7.76
N SER A 12 -9.22 -7.98 -7.10
CA SER A 12 -9.67 -6.71 -6.55
C SER A 12 -9.15 -5.56 -7.39
N VAL A 13 -10.06 -4.77 -7.95
CA VAL A 13 -9.71 -3.56 -8.65
C VAL A 13 -9.03 -2.57 -7.69
N LEU A 14 -9.50 -2.55 -6.44
CA LEU A 14 -8.93 -1.67 -5.43
C LEU A 14 -7.45 -1.95 -5.23
N VAL A 15 -7.08 -3.23 -5.08
CA VAL A 15 -5.68 -3.59 -4.88
C VAL A 15 -4.83 -3.18 -6.08
N ASP A 16 -5.34 -3.44 -7.29
CA ASP A 16 -4.59 -3.09 -8.49
C ASP A 16 -4.38 -1.57 -8.57
N THR A 17 -5.39 -0.79 -8.23
CA THR A 17 -5.30 0.65 -8.23
C THR A 17 -4.27 1.13 -7.21
N ILE A 18 -4.31 0.57 -6.00
CA ILE A 18 -3.36 0.95 -4.95
C ILE A 18 -1.93 0.66 -5.40
N VAL A 19 -1.70 -0.51 -5.98
CA VAL A 19 -0.37 -0.89 -6.45
C VAL A 19 0.12 0.10 -7.51
N ASP A 20 -0.73 0.41 -8.49
CA ASP A 20 -0.34 1.33 -9.54
C ASP A 20 -0.01 2.72 -8.98
N CYS A 21 -0.81 3.20 -8.04
CA CYS A 21 -0.58 4.51 -7.45
C CYS A 21 0.72 4.55 -6.64
N ALA A 22 1.02 3.47 -5.92
CA ALA A 22 2.25 3.40 -5.14
C ALA A 22 3.47 3.35 -6.06
N LEU A 23 3.41 2.53 -7.09
CA LEU A 23 4.54 2.41 -8.02
C LEU A 23 4.75 3.68 -8.82
N ALA A 24 3.70 4.44 -9.10
CA ALA A 24 3.83 5.72 -9.78
C ALA A 24 4.68 6.71 -9.00
N LYS A 25 4.79 6.53 -7.69
CA LYS A 25 5.63 7.37 -6.83
C LYS A 25 6.87 6.62 -6.37
N LYS A 26 7.24 5.56 -7.10
CA LYS A 26 8.49 4.83 -6.89
C LYS A 26 8.58 4.14 -5.53
N ALA A 27 7.45 3.60 -5.07
CA ALA A 27 7.47 2.77 -3.88
C ALA A 27 8.41 1.59 -4.12
N GLU A 28 9.15 1.21 -3.07
CA GLU A 28 10.15 0.16 -3.16
C GLU A 28 9.68 -1.10 -2.47
N LYS A 29 10.16 -2.24 -2.98
CA LYS A 29 9.93 -3.55 -2.37
C LYS A 29 8.46 -3.79 -2.09
N LEU A 30 7.63 -3.46 -3.06
CA LEU A 30 6.20 -3.62 -2.91
C LEU A 30 5.82 -5.08 -2.99
N VAL A 31 5.04 -5.54 -2.03
CA VAL A 31 4.46 -6.88 -2.04
C VAL A 31 2.97 -6.79 -1.78
N VAL A 32 2.25 -7.74 -2.36
CA VAL A 32 0.82 -7.89 -2.13
C VAL A 32 0.63 -9.27 -1.53
N LEU A 33 -0.01 -9.33 -0.37
CA LEU A 33 -0.25 -10.58 0.33
C LEU A 33 -1.75 -10.84 0.38
N ASP A 34 -2.15 -12.02 -0.08
CA ASP A 34 -3.52 -12.45 0.06
C ASP A 34 -3.64 -13.08 1.43
N VAL A 35 -4.40 -12.45 2.31
CA VAL A 35 -4.50 -12.90 3.69
C VAL A 35 -5.90 -13.35 4.06
N LYS A 36 -6.74 -13.59 3.04
CA LYS A 36 -8.13 -13.98 3.29
C LYS A 36 -8.26 -15.20 4.18
N ASP A 37 -7.38 -16.17 4.00
CA ASP A 37 -7.47 -17.41 4.77
C ASP A 37 -6.67 -17.37 6.07
N ILE A 38 -5.98 -16.26 6.34
CA ILE A 38 -5.12 -16.14 7.49
C ILE A 38 -5.74 -15.24 8.56
N THR A 39 -6.43 -14.20 8.14
CA THR A 39 -7.00 -13.25 9.07
C THR A 39 -8.37 -12.78 8.58
N SER A 40 -9.21 -12.40 9.51
CA SER A 40 -10.50 -11.81 9.16
C SER A 40 -10.43 -10.30 9.08
N LEU A 41 -9.26 -9.70 9.32
CA LEU A 41 -9.13 -8.24 9.33
C LEU A 41 -9.25 -7.62 7.94
N SER A 42 -8.76 -8.33 6.94
CA SER A 42 -8.77 -7.80 5.58
C SER A 42 -8.50 -8.94 4.62
N ASP A 43 -8.75 -8.70 3.34
CA ASP A 43 -8.47 -9.70 2.31
C ASP A 43 -7.03 -9.60 1.81
N TYR A 44 -6.48 -8.39 1.78
CA TYR A 44 -5.15 -8.17 1.22
C TYR A 44 -4.34 -7.20 2.07
N PHE A 45 -3.04 -7.47 2.17
CA PHE A 45 -2.10 -6.49 2.70
C PHE A 45 -1.22 -6.06 1.53
N ILE A 46 -0.99 -4.75 1.40
CA ILE A 46 -0.05 -4.20 0.43
C ILE A 46 1.03 -3.51 1.23
N ILE A 47 2.27 -3.95 1.08
CA ILE A 47 3.38 -3.44 1.87
C ILE A 47 4.43 -2.87 0.94
N CYS A 48 4.86 -1.66 1.20
CA CYS A 48 5.92 -1.05 0.43
C CYS A 48 6.71 -0.10 1.32
N SER A 49 7.79 0.44 0.78
CA SER A 49 8.67 1.30 1.57
C SER A 49 9.26 2.40 0.71
N ALA A 50 9.82 3.38 1.38
CA ALA A 50 10.54 4.47 0.74
C ALA A 50 11.58 5.00 1.73
N ASN A 51 12.59 5.70 1.20
CA ASN A 51 13.72 6.12 2.01
C ASN A 51 13.50 7.41 2.77
N THR A 52 12.61 8.28 2.29
CA THR A 52 12.45 9.60 2.88
C THR A 52 10.99 9.86 3.23
N GLU A 53 10.78 10.73 4.19
CA GLU A 53 9.43 11.10 4.59
C GLU A 53 8.64 11.78 3.47
N PRO A 54 9.23 12.69 2.69
CA PRO A 54 8.47 13.26 1.57
C PRO A 54 8.00 12.22 0.57
N GLN A 55 8.81 11.18 0.32
CA GLN A 55 8.41 10.13 -0.58
C GLN A 55 7.29 9.28 0.01
N ILE A 56 7.37 8.99 1.31
CA ILE A 56 6.29 8.27 2.00
C ILE A 56 4.98 9.05 1.85
N LYS A 57 5.04 10.35 2.08
CA LYS A 57 3.86 11.19 1.95
C LYS A 57 3.33 11.17 0.52
N ALA A 58 4.22 11.25 -0.46
CA ALA A 58 3.83 11.24 -1.87
C ALA A 58 3.13 9.95 -2.23
N ILE A 59 3.63 8.81 -1.74
CA ILE A 59 3.02 7.51 -2.00
C ILE A 59 1.62 7.47 -1.39
N CYS A 60 1.51 7.87 -0.14
CA CYS A 60 0.22 7.85 0.54
C CYS A 60 -0.79 8.76 -0.14
N ASP A 61 -0.37 9.95 -0.53
CA ASP A 61 -1.26 10.90 -1.19
C ASP A 61 -1.67 10.40 -2.57
N SER A 62 -0.76 9.76 -3.29
CA SER A 62 -1.07 9.18 -4.60
C SER A 62 -2.15 8.11 -4.47
N ILE A 63 -2.01 7.24 -3.47
CA ILE A 63 -2.98 6.20 -3.24
C ILE A 63 -4.35 6.79 -2.86
N ARG A 64 -4.33 7.76 -1.97
CA ARG A 64 -5.57 8.38 -1.50
C ARG A 64 -6.31 9.11 -2.61
N LYS A 65 -5.59 9.70 -3.54
CA LYS A 65 -6.19 10.42 -4.65
C LYS A 65 -6.64 9.50 -5.77
N GLY A 66 -5.98 8.38 -5.93
CA GLY A 66 -6.23 7.48 -7.04
C GLY A 66 -7.30 6.44 -6.78
N THR A 67 -7.73 6.26 -5.54
CA THR A 67 -8.76 5.27 -5.23
C THR A 67 -10.13 5.90 -5.28
N ASP A 68 -11.17 5.08 -5.54
CA ASP A 68 -12.54 5.57 -5.69
C ASP A 68 -13.09 6.16 -4.42
N HIS A 69 -12.60 5.74 -3.29
CA HIS A 69 -13.09 6.23 -2.01
C HIS A 69 -11.91 6.40 -1.07
N LYS A 70 -12.13 7.14 -0.01
CA LYS A 70 -11.07 7.40 0.96
C LYS A 70 -10.88 6.20 1.86
N PRO A 71 -9.68 6.03 2.44
CA PRO A 71 -9.49 4.99 3.44
C PRO A 71 -10.47 5.20 4.60
N TRP A 72 -10.95 4.10 5.14
CA TRP A 72 -11.81 4.15 6.30
C TRP A 72 -11.05 4.65 7.53
N HIS A 73 -9.76 4.36 7.60
CA HIS A 73 -8.93 4.73 8.74
C HIS A 73 -7.50 4.93 8.28
N ILE A 74 -6.81 5.91 8.87
CA ILE A 74 -5.42 6.22 8.57
C ILE A 74 -4.68 6.33 9.88
N GLU A 75 -3.50 5.73 9.98
CA GLU A 75 -2.62 5.87 11.13
C GLU A 75 -1.22 6.24 10.69
N GLY A 76 -0.53 6.99 11.53
CA GLY A 76 0.88 7.27 11.32
C GLY A 76 1.21 8.35 10.32
N TYR A 77 0.19 8.99 9.76
CA TYR A 77 0.41 9.97 8.68
C TYR A 77 1.23 11.18 9.15
N GLU A 78 1.15 11.51 10.43
CA GLU A 78 1.89 12.66 10.94
C GLU A 78 3.39 12.41 11.03
N LYS A 79 3.78 11.18 11.36
CA LYS A 79 5.19 10.87 11.57
C LYS A 79 5.88 10.31 10.34
N LEU A 80 5.11 9.71 9.45
CA LEU A 80 5.60 9.20 8.17
C LEU A 80 6.71 8.14 8.30
N SER A 81 6.77 7.44 9.41
CA SER A 81 7.71 6.32 9.53
C SER A 81 7.03 5.00 9.20
N TRP A 82 5.74 4.90 9.50
CA TRP A 82 4.93 3.73 9.17
C TRP A 82 3.50 4.24 9.05
N VAL A 83 3.01 4.34 7.83
CA VAL A 83 1.66 4.82 7.58
C VAL A 83 0.79 3.63 7.23
N LEU A 84 -0.38 3.58 7.81
CA LEU A 84 -1.36 2.54 7.54
C LEU A 84 -2.59 3.18 6.93
N LEU A 85 -3.00 2.68 5.77
CA LEU A 85 -4.22 3.13 5.12
C LEU A 85 -5.17 1.94 5.08
N ASP A 86 -6.23 2.01 5.84
CA ASP A 86 -7.17 0.90 5.99
C ASP A 86 -8.37 1.13 5.08
N TYR A 87 -8.46 0.31 4.04
CA TYR A 87 -9.59 0.35 3.10
C TYR A 87 -10.60 -0.77 3.37
N ILE A 88 -10.44 -1.47 4.49
CA ILE A 88 -11.29 -2.59 4.91
C ILE A 88 -10.94 -3.85 4.12
N ASP A 89 -11.16 -3.89 2.82
CA ASP A 89 -10.81 -5.05 2.02
C ASP A 89 -9.32 -5.15 1.75
N ALA A 90 -8.61 -4.06 1.91
CA ALA A 90 -7.16 -4.01 1.73
C ALA A 90 -6.58 -3.05 2.75
N ILE A 91 -5.45 -3.42 3.33
CA ILE A 91 -4.72 -2.55 4.25
C ILE A 91 -3.36 -2.29 3.65
N VAL A 92 -3.04 -1.01 3.50
CA VAL A 92 -1.77 -0.59 2.91
C VAL A 92 -0.82 -0.20 4.03
N HIS A 93 0.40 -0.74 3.97
CA HIS A 93 1.45 -0.40 4.92
C HIS A 93 2.58 0.25 4.14
N VAL A 94 2.87 1.51 4.45
CA VAL A 94 3.97 2.23 3.81
C VAL A 94 5.00 2.52 4.88
N PHE A 95 6.17 1.90 4.78
CA PHE A 95 7.22 2.01 5.78
C PHE A 95 8.36 2.86 5.28
N LYS A 96 8.95 3.64 6.18
CA LYS A 96 10.28 4.16 5.92
C LYS A 96 11.22 2.96 5.93
N THR A 97 12.18 2.94 5.03
CA THR A 97 13.03 1.76 4.83
C THR A 97 13.61 1.23 6.13
N GLN A 98 14.11 2.11 6.99
CA GLN A 98 14.68 1.70 8.27
C GLN A 98 13.68 0.97 9.14
N GLU A 99 12.45 1.45 9.16
CA GLU A 99 11.41 0.85 10.01
C GLU A 99 11.03 -0.53 9.51
N ARG A 100 11.02 -0.70 8.20
CA ARG A 100 10.61 -1.97 7.63
C ARG A 100 11.54 -3.10 8.02
N GLU A 101 12.81 -2.78 8.29
CA GLU A 101 13.77 -3.81 8.68
C GLU A 101 13.41 -4.47 10.00
N TYR A 102 12.60 -3.80 10.82
CA TYR A 102 12.17 -4.36 12.10
C TYR A 102 10.84 -5.10 11.99
N TYR A 103 10.12 -4.90 10.95
CA TYR A 103 8.80 -5.47 10.77
C TYR A 103 8.73 -6.22 9.46
#